data_17462830eb0861badeb36a3a418117f4
#
_entry.id   17462830eb0861badeb36a3a418117f4
#
_cell.length_a   1.000
_cell.length_b   1.000
_cell.length_c   1.000
_cell.angle_alpha   90.00
_cell.angle_beta   90.00
_cell.angle_gamma   90.00
#
_symmetry.space_group_name_H-M   'P 1'
#
loop_
_entity.id
_entity.type
_entity.pdbx_description
1 polymer ?
#
loop_
_entity_poly.entity_id
_entity_poly.type
_entity_poly.pdbx_seq_one_letter_code
_entity_poly.pdbx_strand_id
1 'polypeptide(L)'
;MIILVAVVLLATATVGGSFYMLNYSLAPEADRADTAKFFRQLVERHPEMRPWLDSLKACDGLRDTFITMPSGERHHGYYVRTTQGARTAVVVHGWKDCGIVFMNIGRIYQLMGYNVVMPDLHAHGLSEGEAIAMGWNDRLDVLHWMTVAAQMFDSNDFVVHGVSMGAATTMNVSGEQMPSAVKSVRFVEDCGYTCVWDEFRYKLSDEFGLPAFPLLYTTSMLCKVKYGWSFGEASPLEQVKKCRQPMLFIHGDNDHFVPSWMVHPLYEAKPGEKALWITKGAAHAESYDDYREEYTQRIINYCQI
;
A
#
# COMPACT_ATOMS: atom_id res chain seq x y z
N MET A 1 -11.18 -13.53 46.76
CA MET A 1 -10.11 -14.35 46.15
C MET A 1 -10.43 -14.82 44.75
N ILE A 2 -11.56 -15.50 44.48
CA ILE A 2 -11.95 -16.03 43.16
C ILE A 2 -12.06 -14.90 42.09
N ILE A 3 -12.72 -13.78 42.38
CA ILE A 3 -12.86 -12.65 41.48
C ILE A 3 -11.49 -12.05 41.10
N LEU A 4 -10.59 -11.90 42.08
CA LEU A 4 -9.24 -11.36 41.82
C LEU A 4 -8.45 -12.29 40.90
N VAL A 5 -8.53 -13.59 41.11
CA VAL A 5 -7.86 -14.60 40.27
C VAL A 5 -8.44 -14.54 38.84
N ALA A 6 -9.76 -14.46 38.70
CA ALA A 6 -10.39 -14.35 37.39
C ALA A 6 -9.98 -13.05 36.62
N VAL A 7 -9.90 -11.93 37.33
CA VAL A 7 -9.43 -10.65 36.76
C VAL A 7 -7.97 -10.75 36.30
N VAL A 8 -7.09 -11.35 37.14
CA VAL A 8 -5.68 -11.54 36.79
C VAL A 8 -5.53 -12.46 35.57
N LEU A 9 -6.28 -13.57 35.53
CA LEU A 9 -6.24 -14.48 34.39
C LEU A 9 -6.73 -13.78 33.08
N LEU A 10 -7.80 -13.03 33.16
CA LEU A 10 -8.32 -12.27 32.00
C LEU A 10 -7.31 -11.23 31.53
N ALA A 11 -6.71 -10.48 32.45
CA ALA A 11 -5.68 -9.48 32.10
C ALA A 11 -4.47 -10.14 31.45
N THR A 12 -4.00 -11.27 32.01
CA THR A 12 -2.86 -12.02 31.44
C THR A 12 -3.18 -12.55 30.04
N ALA A 13 -4.39 -13.12 29.84
CA ALA A 13 -4.84 -13.59 28.54
C ALA A 13 -4.96 -12.44 27.52
N THR A 14 -5.46 -11.29 27.96
CA THR A 14 -5.57 -10.11 27.09
C THR A 14 -4.19 -9.59 26.66
N VAL A 15 -3.24 -9.50 27.58
CA VAL A 15 -1.86 -9.09 27.27
C VAL A 15 -1.20 -10.09 26.32
N GLY A 16 -1.26 -11.38 26.62
CA GLY A 16 -0.72 -12.42 25.72
C GLY A 16 -1.38 -12.40 24.34
N GLY A 17 -2.69 -12.27 24.30
CA GLY A 17 -3.45 -12.11 23.06
C GLY A 17 -3.05 -10.86 22.27
N SER A 18 -2.76 -9.74 22.96
CA SER A 18 -2.31 -8.52 22.29
C SER A 18 -0.94 -8.68 21.62
N PHE A 19 0.00 -9.37 22.25
CA PHE A 19 1.29 -9.69 21.62
C PHE A 19 1.12 -10.63 20.43
N TYR A 20 0.25 -11.63 20.55
CA TYR A 20 -0.06 -12.54 19.44
C TYR A 20 -0.66 -11.76 18.24
N MET A 21 -1.69 -10.96 18.48
CA MET A 21 -2.36 -10.19 17.42
C MET A 21 -1.44 -9.16 16.76
N LEU A 22 -0.60 -8.49 17.56
CA LEU A 22 0.38 -7.54 17.04
C LEU A 22 1.40 -8.24 16.13
N ASN A 23 1.89 -9.42 16.56
CA ASN A 23 2.81 -10.22 15.75
C ASN A 23 2.11 -10.76 14.48
N TYR A 24 0.89 -11.27 14.60
CA TYR A 24 0.09 -11.79 13.48
C TYR A 24 -0.08 -10.73 12.37
N SER A 25 -0.39 -9.49 12.75
CA SER A 25 -0.69 -8.41 11.82
C SER A 25 0.56 -7.70 11.28
N LEU A 26 1.61 -7.55 12.10
CA LEU A 26 2.73 -6.68 11.78
C LEU A 26 4.07 -7.40 11.58
N ALA A 27 4.15 -8.72 11.85
CA ALA A 27 5.39 -9.44 11.57
C ALA A 27 5.63 -9.56 10.06
N PRO A 28 6.84 -9.27 9.60
CA PRO A 28 7.21 -9.53 8.21
C PRO A 28 7.18 -11.03 7.91
N GLU A 29 6.92 -11.40 6.65
CA GLU A 29 7.02 -12.78 6.21
C GLU A 29 8.47 -13.28 6.27
N ALA A 30 8.64 -14.53 6.70
CA ALA A 30 9.98 -15.12 6.85
C ALA A 30 10.71 -15.26 5.50
N ASP A 31 9.98 -15.44 4.43
CA ASP A 31 10.48 -15.61 3.06
C ASP A 31 10.31 -14.35 2.19
N ARG A 32 10.07 -13.18 2.81
CA ARG A 32 9.87 -11.91 2.11
C ARG A 32 10.98 -11.54 1.13
N ALA A 33 12.18 -12.05 1.34
CA ALA A 33 13.34 -11.80 0.48
C ALA A 33 13.46 -12.78 -0.70
N ASP A 34 12.55 -13.76 -0.85
CA ASP A 34 12.55 -14.68 -1.99
C ASP A 34 11.94 -14.00 -3.23
N THR A 35 12.73 -13.13 -3.86
CA THR A 35 12.32 -12.40 -5.07
C THR A 35 11.95 -13.34 -6.22
N ALA A 36 12.55 -14.54 -6.28
CA ALA A 36 12.23 -15.53 -7.30
C ALA A 36 10.84 -16.14 -7.09
N LYS A 37 10.41 -16.32 -5.82
CA LYS A 37 9.03 -16.73 -5.49
C LYS A 37 8.03 -15.69 -5.99
N PHE A 38 8.24 -14.44 -5.65
CA PHE A 38 7.33 -13.34 -6.03
C PHE A 38 7.28 -13.12 -7.55
N PHE A 39 8.42 -13.25 -8.24
CA PHE A 39 8.43 -13.19 -9.69
C PHE A 39 7.66 -14.35 -10.33
N ARG A 40 7.75 -15.57 -9.79
CA ARG A 40 6.94 -16.69 -10.25
C ARG A 40 5.45 -16.43 -10.03
N GLN A 41 5.04 -15.95 -8.87
CA GLN A 41 3.66 -15.58 -8.56
C GLN A 41 3.11 -14.53 -9.55
N LEU A 42 3.88 -13.49 -9.87
CA LEU A 42 3.50 -12.51 -10.88
C LEU A 42 3.22 -13.18 -12.24
N VAL A 43 4.12 -14.04 -12.71
CA VAL A 43 3.98 -14.70 -14.03
C VAL A 43 2.87 -15.76 -14.04
N GLU A 44 2.63 -16.44 -12.93
CA GLU A 44 1.53 -17.40 -12.79
C GLU A 44 0.17 -16.70 -12.79
N ARG A 45 0.05 -15.59 -12.07
CA ARG A 45 -1.19 -14.80 -12.03
C ARG A 45 -1.44 -14.01 -13.32
N HIS A 46 -0.36 -13.53 -13.95
CA HIS A 46 -0.40 -12.70 -15.16
C HIS A 46 0.50 -13.27 -16.28
N PRO A 47 0.15 -14.43 -16.88
CA PRO A 47 0.99 -15.06 -17.88
C PRO A 47 1.20 -14.20 -19.13
N GLU A 48 0.29 -13.29 -19.43
CA GLU A 48 0.39 -12.29 -20.51
C GLU A 48 1.49 -11.24 -20.29
N MET A 49 2.05 -11.17 -19.08
CA MET A 49 3.18 -10.29 -18.78
C MET A 49 4.51 -10.84 -19.30
N ARG A 50 4.60 -12.15 -19.54
CA ARG A 50 5.87 -12.82 -19.90
C ARG A 50 6.58 -12.19 -21.10
N PRO A 51 5.93 -11.92 -22.26
CA PRO A 51 6.63 -11.31 -23.39
C PRO A 51 7.23 -9.93 -23.07
N TRP A 52 6.53 -9.13 -22.27
CA TRP A 52 7.02 -7.83 -21.83
C TRP A 52 8.19 -7.97 -20.85
N LEU A 53 8.09 -8.87 -19.87
CA LEU A 53 9.16 -9.15 -18.90
C LEU A 53 10.41 -9.67 -19.61
N ASP A 54 10.26 -10.57 -20.60
CA ASP A 54 11.37 -11.05 -21.41
C ASP A 54 12.02 -9.94 -22.23
N SER A 55 11.22 -8.99 -22.76
CA SER A 55 11.74 -7.80 -23.45
C SER A 55 12.54 -6.89 -22.53
N LEU A 56 12.05 -6.66 -21.30
CA LEU A 56 12.78 -5.88 -20.29
C LEU A 56 14.11 -6.56 -19.89
N LYS A 57 14.08 -7.88 -19.74
CA LYS A 57 15.28 -8.65 -19.45
C LYS A 57 16.31 -8.58 -20.59
N ALA A 58 15.86 -8.65 -21.83
CA ALA A 58 16.73 -8.60 -23.00
C ALA A 58 17.47 -7.26 -23.17
N CYS A 59 16.86 -6.14 -22.70
CA CYS A 59 17.46 -4.80 -22.80
C CYS A 59 17.96 -4.24 -21.45
N ASP A 60 18.05 -5.07 -20.40
CA ASP A 60 18.37 -4.64 -19.02
C ASP A 60 17.46 -3.48 -18.55
N GLY A 61 16.19 -3.56 -18.94
CA GLY A 61 15.19 -2.50 -18.72
C GLY A 61 14.53 -2.55 -17.35
N LEU A 62 14.45 -3.72 -16.71
CA LEU A 62 14.03 -3.87 -15.32
C LEU A 62 15.28 -3.86 -14.45
N ARG A 63 15.38 -2.87 -13.60
CA ARG A 63 16.49 -2.68 -12.67
C ARG A 63 15.98 -2.57 -11.25
N ASP A 64 16.89 -2.72 -10.31
CA ASP A 64 16.63 -2.51 -8.89
C ASP A 64 17.69 -1.62 -8.27
N THR A 65 17.40 -1.08 -7.11
CA THR A 65 18.31 -0.23 -6.35
C THR A 65 17.97 -0.26 -4.87
N PHE A 66 18.99 0.04 -4.06
CA PHE A 66 18.80 0.33 -2.63
C PHE A 66 19.00 1.82 -2.39
N ILE A 67 18.13 2.41 -1.59
CA ILE A 67 18.26 3.77 -1.10
C ILE A 67 18.35 3.77 0.43
N THR A 68 19.01 4.75 1.00
CA THR A 68 19.05 4.94 2.46
C THR A 68 17.94 5.88 2.86
N MET A 69 17.05 5.43 3.73
CA MET A 69 15.97 6.23 4.30
C MET A 69 16.49 7.25 5.31
N PRO A 70 15.74 8.29 5.62
CA PRO A 70 16.11 9.23 6.68
C PRO A 70 16.27 8.57 8.06
N SER A 71 15.66 7.41 8.29
CA SER A 71 15.84 6.56 9.46
C SER A 71 17.23 5.91 9.55
N GLY A 72 17.96 5.84 8.42
CA GLY A 72 19.20 5.12 8.28
C GLY A 72 19.04 3.69 7.73
N GLU A 73 17.82 3.18 7.62
CA GLU A 73 17.52 1.87 7.04
C GLU A 73 17.70 1.88 5.53
N ARG A 74 18.03 0.72 4.98
CA ARG A 74 18.16 0.52 3.53
C ARG A 74 16.89 -0.08 2.97
N HIS A 75 16.22 0.64 2.08
CA HIS A 75 15.05 0.16 1.37
C HIS A 75 15.37 -0.12 -0.09
N HIS A 76 14.78 -1.18 -0.59
CA HIS A 76 14.92 -1.68 -1.95
C HIS A 76 13.75 -1.23 -2.81
N GLY A 77 13.94 -1.12 -4.12
CA GLY A 77 12.86 -0.90 -5.07
C GLY A 77 13.29 -1.23 -6.49
N TYR A 78 12.35 -1.77 -7.25
CA TYR A 78 12.49 -1.99 -8.68
C TYR A 78 12.14 -0.72 -9.45
N TYR A 79 12.76 -0.55 -10.62
CA TYR A 79 12.39 0.53 -11.52
C TYR A 79 12.54 0.17 -13.00
N VAL A 80 11.70 0.82 -13.81
CA VAL A 80 11.80 0.80 -15.27
C VAL A 80 11.98 2.23 -15.75
N ARG A 81 13.11 2.52 -16.39
CA ARG A 81 13.35 3.82 -17.00
C ARG A 81 12.84 3.83 -18.44
N THR A 82 12.01 4.79 -18.77
CA THR A 82 11.52 5.01 -20.14
C THR A 82 12.29 6.14 -20.81
N THR A 83 12.14 7.37 -20.31
CA THR A 83 12.82 8.55 -20.87
C THR A 83 13.15 9.53 -19.76
N GLN A 84 14.31 10.19 -19.86
CA GLN A 84 14.70 11.25 -18.92
C GLN A 84 13.70 12.40 -19.01
N GLY A 85 13.26 12.94 -17.88
CA GLY A 85 12.27 14.00 -17.78
C GLY A 85 10.81 13.56 -18.00
N ALA A 86 10.56 12.28 -18.30
CA ALA A 86 9.20 11.76 -18.37
C ALA A 86 8.54 11.73 -16.99
N ARG A 87 7.20 11.75 -16.98
CA ARG A 87 6.40 11.54 -15.76
C ARG A 87 6.83 10.26 -15.04
N THR A 88 6.64 10.19 -13.74
CA THR A 88 7.02 9.03 -12.93
C THR A 88 5.82 8.46 -12.19
N ALA A 89 5.62 7.16 -12.29
CA ALA A 89 4.68 6.41 -11.48
C ALA A 89 5.41 5.71 -10.33
N VAL A 90 4.91 5.89 -9.11
CA VAL A 90 5.31 5.12 -7.93
C VAL A 90 4.18 4.14 -7.63
N VAL A 91 4.43 2.85 -7.81
CA VAL A 91 3.44 1.78 -7.60
C VAL A 91 3.70 1.12 -6.25
N VAL A 92 2.72 1.14 -5.38
CA VAL A 92 2.84 0.76 -3.97
C VAL A 92 2.07 -0.53 -3.71
N HIS A 93 2.79 -1.57 -3.26
CA HIS A 93 2.27 -2.91 -3.06
C HIS A 93 1.42 -3.08 -1.78
N GLY A 94 0.70 -4.21 -1.69
CA GLY A 94 -0.14 -4.60 -0.57
C GLY A 94 0.61 -5.21 0.62
N TRP A 95 -0.15 -5.61 1.64
CA TRP A 95 0.35 -6.25 2.84
C TRP A 95 0.99 -7.60 2.53
N LYS A 96 2.22 -7.82 3.04
CA LYS A 96 3.03 -9.03 2.85
C LYS A 96 3.44 -9.34 1.40
N ASP A 97 3.27 -8.39 0.50
CA ASP A 97 3.76 -8.42 -0.89
C ASP A 97 5.12 -7.73 -1.03
N CYS A 98 5.52 -7.47 -2.26
CA CYS A 98 6.69 -6.64 -2.60
C CYS A 98 6.51 -5.97 -3.96
N GLY A 99 7.40 -5.05 -4.31
CA GLY A 99 7.27 -4.23 -5.51
C GLY A 99 7.12 -5.01 -6.81
N ILE A 100 7.82 -6.15 -6.94
CA ILE A 100 7.81 -6.96 -8.16
C ILE A 100 6.42 -7.53 -8.49
N VAL A 101 5.60 -7.83 -7.49
CA VAL A 101 4.26 -8.43 -7.68
C VAL A 101 3.32 -7.48 -8.42
N PHE A 102 3.54 -6.17 -8.30
CA PHE A 102 2.70 -5.13 -8.89
C PHE A 102 3.24 -4.57 -10.22
N MET A 103 4.11 -5.32 -10.89
CA MET A 103 4.60 -4.95 -12.23
C MET A 103 3.49 -4.90 -13.29
N ASN A 104 2.39 -5.64 -13.12
CA ASN A 104 1.22 -5.53 -13.99
C ASN A 104 0.65 -4.09 -13.99
N ILE A 105 0.55 -3.46 -12.83
CA ILE A 105 0.16 -2.06 -12.69
C ILE A 105 1.27 -1.14 -13.25
N GLY A 106 2.54 -1.43 -12.92
CA GLY A 106 3.69 -0.68 -13.45
C GLY A 106 3.74 -0.66 -14.98
N ARG A 107 3.37 -1.77 -15.62
CA ARG A 107 3.29 -1.87 -17.09
C ARG A 107 2.32 -0.88 -17.70
N ILE A 108 1.17 -0.60 -17.07
CA ILE A 108 0.20 0.40 -17.57
C ILE A 108 0.91 1.74 -17.74
N TYR A 109 1.63 2.19 -16.73
CA TYR A 109 2.35 3.46 -16.74
C TYR A 109 3.52 3.45 -17.72
N GLN A 110 4.28 2.35 -17.77
CA GLN A 110 5.40 2.21 -18.71
C GLN A 110 4.92 2.30 -20.17
N LEU A 111 3.79 1.69 -20.51
CA LEU A 111 3.18 1.79 -21.84
C LEU A 111 2.70 3.21 -22.19
N MET A 112 2.41 4.03 -21.18
CA MET A 112 2.10 5.46 -21.32
C MET A 112 3.37 6.34 -21.43
N GLY A 113 4.55 5.75 -21.36
CA GLY A 113 5.83 6.47 -21.42
C GLY A 113 6.33 7.00 -20.08
N TYR A 114 5.75 6.57 -18.95
CA TYR A 114 6.22 6.97 -17.63
C TYR A 114 7.48 6.17 -17.23
N ASN A 115 8.35 6.78 -16.46
CA ASN A 115 9.27 6.05 -15.60
C ASN A 115 8.46 5.41 -14.47
N VAL A 116 8.86 4.23 -14.02
CA VAL A 116 8.13 3.48 -12.99
C VAL A 116 9.06 3.11 -11.86
N VAL A 117 8.64 3.35 -10.63
CA VAL A 117 9.31 2.88 -9.40
C VAL A 117 8.33 2.03 -8.62
N MET A 118 8.78 0.88 -8.18
CA MET A 118 8.02 -0.10 -7.39
C MET A 118 8.82 -0.41 -6.13
N PRO A 119 8.70 0.40 -5.07
CA PRO A 119 9.44 0.18 -3.84
C PRO A 119 8.96 -1.08 -3.13
N ASP A 120 9.88 -1.79 -2.48
CA ASP A 120 9.55 -2.66 -1.38
C ASP A 120 9.38 -1.78 -0.13
N LEU A 121 8.20 -1.77 0.46
CA LEU A 121 7.91 -0.98 1.64
C LEU A 121 8.70 -1.48 2.87
N HIS A 122 8.74 -0.70 3.93
CA HIS A 122 9.36 -1.09 5.21
C HIS A 122 8.94 -2.50 5.64
N ALA A 123 9.90 -3.33 6.00
CA ALA A 123 9.72 -4.74 6.41
C ALA A 123 9.13 -5.67 5.32
N HIS A 124 9.19 -5.29 4.04
CA HIS A 124 8.78 -6.11 2.89
C HIS A 124 9.92 -6.33 1.89
N GLY A 125 9.81 -7.36 1.07
CA GLY A 125 10.77 -7.67 0.04
C GLY A 125 12.20 -7.68 0.57
N LEU A 126 13.10 -6.95 -0.11
CA LEU A 126 14.50 -6.77 0.30
C LEU A 126 14.73 -5.53 1.18
N SER A 127 13.70 -4.76 1.50
CA SER A 127 13.79 -3.61 2.39
C SER A 127 13.99 -4.05 3.84
N GLU A 128 14.80 -3.28 4.59
CA GLU A 128 14.96 -3.47 6.03
C GLU A 128 13.67 -3.11 6.77
N GLY A 129 13.61 -3.44 8.03
CA GLY A 129 12.48 -3.16 8.92
C GLY A 129 12.11 -4.34 9.81
N GLU A 130 11.61 -4.03 11.01
CA GLU A 130 11.25 -5.03 12.02
C GLU A 130 9.75 -5.36 12.04
N ALA A 131 8.91 -4.44 11.58
CA ALA A 131 7.46 -4.60 11.61
C ALA A 131 6.78 -3.82 10.49
N ILE A 132 5.75 -4.42 9.90
CA ILE A 132 4.88 -3.80 8.91
C ILE A 132 4.18 -2.59 9.53
N ALA A 133 4.17 -1.45 8.85
CA ALA A 133 3.63 -0.20 9.37
C ALA A 133 2.22 0.14 8.84
N MET A 134 1.57 -0.79 8.13
CA MET A 134 0.21 -0.67 7.62
C MET A 134 -0.06 0.65 6.89
N GLY A 135 0.88 1.08 6.05
CA GLY A 135 0.77 2.33 5.29
C GLY A 135 1.03 3.61 6.09
N TRP A 136 1.21 3.53 7.42
CA TRP A 136 1.35 4.74 8.22
C TRP A 136 2.76 5.33 8.13
N ASN A 137 3.78 4.61 8.56
CA ASN A 137 5.17 5.07 8.41
C ASN A 137 5.63 4.95 6.95
N ASP A 138 5.14 3.97 6.21
CA ASP A 138 5.41 3.73 4.80
C ASP A 138 5.15 4.98 3.93
N ARG A 139 4.23 5.87 4.34
CA ARG A 139 3.96 7.13 3.63
C ARG A 139 5.19 8.04 3.55
N LEU A 140 6.00 8.05 4.61
CA LEU A 140 7.22 8.86 4.65
C LEU A 140 8.30 8.26 3.75
N ASP A 141 8.36 6.94 3.68
CA ASP A 141 9.27 6.23 2.80
C ASP A 141 8.90 6.45 1.33
N VAL A 142 7.61 6.41 0.98
CA VAL A 142 7.14 6.72 -0.38
C VAL A 142 7.46 8.17 -0.77
N LEU A 143 7.30 9.15 0.13
CA LEU A 143 7.73 10.53 -0.12
C LEU A 143 9.25 10.63 -0.39
N HIS A 144 10.05 9.84 0.34
CA HIS A 144 11.49 9.78 0.09
C HIS A 144 11.80 9.12 -1.26
N TRP A 145 11.11 8.03 -1.61
CA TRP A 145 11.21 7.42 -2.94
C TRP A 145 10.84 8.40 -4.07
N MET A 146 9.79 9.22 -3.89
CA MET A 146 9.45 10.28 -4.85
C MET A 146 10.60 11.29 -5.00
N THR A 147 11.25 11.66 -3.90
CA THR A 147 12.42 12.56 -3.92
C THR A 147 13.58 11.96 -4.71
N VAL A 148 13.91 10.69 -4.45
CA VAL A 148 14.97 9.97 -5.15
C VAL A 148 14.63 9.78 -6.63
N ALA A 149 13.39 9.39 -6.94
CA ALA A 149 12.93 9.21 -8.31
C ALA A 149 12.94 10.51 -9.11
N ALA A 150 12.59 11.64 -8.48
CA ALA A 150 12.69 12.98 -9.10
C ALA A 150 14.12 13.28 -9.55
N GLN A 151 15.10 12.96 -8.73
CA GLN A 151 16.52 13.13 -9.07
C GLN A 151 17.01 12.10 -10.11
N MET A 152 16.60 10.84 -9.92
CA MET A 152 17.04 9.73 -10.79
C MET A 152 16.55 9.91 -12.24
N PHE A 153 15.34 10.43 -12.43
CA PHE A 153 14.69 10.54 -13.73
C PHE A 153 14.57 11.98 -14.26
N ASP A 154 15.02 12.97 -13.49
CA ASP A 154 14.79 14.40 -13.77
C ASP A 154 13.28 14.71 -13.97
N SER A 155 12.46 14.11 -13.11
CA SER A 155 10.99 14.15 -13.19
C SER A 155 10.41 15.01 -12.07
N ASN A 156 9.35 15.75 -12.38
CA ASN A 156 8.63 16.57 -11.39
C ASN A 156 7.10 16.37 -11.42
N ASP A 157 6.60 15.48 -12.26
CA ASP A 157 5.19 15.12 -12.40
C ASP A 157 5.02 13.63 -12.08
N PHE A 158 4.18 13.33 -11.08
CA PHE A 158 4.07 12.02 -10.48
C PHE A 158 2.65 11.47 -10.50
N VAL A 159 2.56 10.14 -10.49
CA VAL A 159 1.39 9.39 -10.07
C VAL A 159 1.82 8.46 -8.95
N VAL A 160 1.07 8.41 -7.84
CA VAL A 160 1.23 7.39 -6.80
C VAL A 160 0.02 6.49 -6.88
N HIS A 161 0.25 5.21 -7.15
CA HIS A 161 -0.79 4.21 -7.32
C HIS A 161 -0.55 3.07 -6.35
N GLY A 162 -1.47 2.84 -5.44
CA GLY A 162 -1.38 1.77 -4.45
C GLY A 162 -2.58 0.84 -4.46
N VAL A 163 -2.34 -0.41 -4.08
CA VAL A 163 -3.37 -1.45 -3.96
C VAL A 163 -3.40 -1.96 -2.52
N SER A 164 -4.58 -2.10 -1.92
CA SER A 164 -4.78 -2.62 -0.55
C SER A 164 -4.03 -1.76 0.49
N MET A 165 -3.11 -2.32 1.27
CA MET A 165 -2.23 -1.55 2.16
C MET A 165 -1.46 -0.45 1.38
N GLY A 166 -1.09 -0.72 0.13
CA GLY A 166 -0.50 0.28 -0.76
C GLY A 166 -1.45 1.44 -1.08
N ALA A 167 -2.76 1.17 -1.22
CA ALA A 167 -3.78 2.20 -1.38
C ALA A 167 -3.91 3.06 -0.12
N ALA A 168 -3.93 2.43 1.05
CA ALA A 168 -3.87 3.14 2.33
C ALA A 168 -2.61 4.00 2.45
N THR A 169 -1.45 3.47 2.04
CA THR A 169 -0.19 4.22 1.97
C THR A 169 -0.33 5.43 1.04
N THR A 170 -0.88 5.24 -0.16
CA THR A 170 -1.11 6.29 -1.16
C THR A 170 -2.01 7.40 -0.61
N MET A 171 -3.10 7.05 0.05
CA MET A 171 -3.97 8.01 0.72
C MET A 171 -3.27 8.72 1.87
N ASN A 172 -2.44 8.02 2.66
CA ASN A 172 -1.64 8.62 3.71
C ASN A 172 -0.60 9.62 3.14
N VAL A 173 0.07 9.27 2.04
CA VAL A 173 0.97 10.20 1.30
C VAL A 173 0.23 11.46 0.88
N SER A 174 -1.01 11.33 0.39
CA SER A 174 -1.78 12.45 -0.17
C SER A 174 -2.09 13.57 0.83
N GLY A 175 -2.06 13.25 2.12
CA GLY A 175 -2.28 14.24 3.20
C GLY A 175 -1.00 14.93 3.71
N GLU A 176 0.16 14.52 3.21
CA GLU A 176 1.46 15.07 3.61
C GLU A 176 1.91 16.21 2.67
N GLN A 177 2.92 16.94 3.10
CA GLN A 177 3.58 17.92 2.25
C GLN A 177 4.42 17.20 1.19
N MET A 178 4.15 17.46 -0.09
CA MET A 178 4.93 16.89 -1.17
C MET A 178 6.38 17.38 -1.17
N PRO A 179 7.34 16.52 -1.58
CA PRO A 179 8.73 16.92 -1.76
C PRO A 179 8.84 18.11 -2.71
N SER A 180 9.77 19.04 -2.45
CA SER A 180 9.92 20.26 -3.24
C SER A 180 10.25 20.03 -4.73
N ALA A 181 10.80 18.87 -5.06
CA ALA A 181 11.04 18.47 -6.44
C ALA A 181 9.75 18.07 -7.19
N VAL A 182 8.67 17.74 -6.47
CA VAL A 182 7.38 17.30 -7.05
C VAL A 182 6.50 18.52 -7.28
N LYS A 183 6.22 18.86 -8.54
CA LYS A 183 5.37 19.99 -8.92
C LYS A 183 3.91 19.59 -9.14
N SER A 184 3.71 18.37 -9.59
CA SER A 184 2.39 17.81 -9.85
C SER A 184 2.35 16.36 -9.38
N VAL A 185 1.22 15.95 -8.79
CA VAL A 185 0.99 14.57 -8.40
C VAL A 185 -0.50 14.22 -8.54
N ARG A 186 -0.79 13.01 -8.96
CA ARG A 186 -2.11 12.37 -8.96
C ARG A 186 -2.07 11.12 -8.12
N PHE A 187 -3.17 10.75 -7.52
CA PHE A 187 -3.27 9.58 -6.66
C PHE A 187 -4.29 8.60 -7.21
N VAL A 188 -3.95 7.32 -7.18
CA VAL A 188 -4.86 6.22 -7.46
C VAL A 188 -4.81 5.27 -6.26
N GLU A 189 -5.94 5.08 -5.62
CA GLU A 189 -6.10 4.09 -4.56
C GLU A 189 -7.04 2.99 -5.03
N ASP A 190 -6.67 1.74 -4.83
CA ASP A 190 -7.46 0.57 -5.16
C ASP A 190 -7.61 -0.32 -3.92
N CYS A 191 -8.84 -0.46 -3.45
CA CYS A 191 -9.27 -1.25 -2.29
C CYS A 191 -8.57 -0.92 -0.96
N GLY A 192 -8.35 0.37 -0.68
CA GLY A 192 -7.79 0.82 0.59
C GLY A 192 -8.84 0.95 1.70
N TYR A 193 -8.38 1.04 2.95
CA TYR A 193 -9.21 1.12 4.16
C TYR A 193 -9.24 2.52 4.77
N THR A 194 -10.28 2.78 5.60
CA THR A 194 -10.51 4.07 6.29
C THR A 194 -9.44 4.38 7.33
N CYS A 195 -9.11 3.39 8.16
CA CYS A 195 -8.00 3.43 9.11
C CYS A 195 -7.64 2.00 9.54
N VAL A 196 -6.44 1.84 10.10
CA VAL A 196 -5.98 0.53 10.61
C VAL A 196 -6.89 0.01 11.72
N TRP A 197 -7.48 0.91 12.52
CA TRP A 197 -8.44 0.53 13.57
C TRP A 197 -9.68 -0.15 12.99
N ASP A 198 -10.28 0.42 11.95
CA ASP A 198 -11.52 -0.11 11.36
C ASP A 198 -11.24 -1.45 10.66
N GLU A 199 -10.13 -1.55 9.93
CA GLU A 199 -9.70 -2.77 9.27
C GLU A 199 -9.44 -3.89 10.29
N PHE A 200 -8.66 -3.63 11.33
CA PHE A 200 -8.36 -4.65 12.34
C PHE A 200 -9.57 -5.00 13.21
N ARG A 201 -10.49 -4.06 13.45
CA ARG A 201 -11.75 -4.34 14.12
C ARG A 201 -12.62 -5.29 13.30
N TYR A 202 -12.69 -5.05 11.99
CA TYR A 202 -13.43 -5.91 11.07
C TYR A 202 -12.81 -7.31 11.03
N LYS A 203 -11.51 -7.41 10.79
CA LYS A 203 -10.79 -8.69 10.72
C LYS A 203 -10.83 -9.47 12.04
N LEU A 204 -10.72 -8.79 13.18
CA LEU A 204 -10.85 -9.43 14.48
C LEU A 204 -12.24 -10.08 14.69
N SER A 205 -13.29 -9.41 14.22
CA SER A 205 -14.65 -9.96 14.28
C SER A 205 -14.87 -11.06 13.25
N ASP A 206 -14.41 -10.86 12.01
CA ASP A 206 -14.65 -11.77 10.89
C ASP A 206 -13.86 -13.09 11.02
N GLU A 207 -12.57 -13.01 11.32
CA GLU A 207 -11.69 -14.19 11.37
C GLU A 207 -11.71 -14.91 12.73
N PHE A 208 -11.83 -14.15 13.83
CA PHE A 208 -11.71 -14.70 15.18
C PHE A 208 -13.02 -14.70 15.97
N GLY A 209 -14.07 -14.05 15.46
CA GLY A 209 -15.34 -13.92 16.19
C GLY A 209 -15.22 -13.11 17.49
N LEU A 210 -14.20 -12.29 17.64
CA LEU A 210 -13.88 -11.57 18.88
C LEU A 210 -14.33 -10.10 18.82
N PRO A 211 -14.82 -9.55 19.95
CA PRO A 211 -15.13 -8.13 20.06
C PRO A 211 -13.85 -7.28 20.13
N ALA A 212 -13.93 -6.02 19.72
CA ALA A 212 -12.80 -5.09 19.79
C ALA A 212 -12.26 -4.90 21.22
N PHE A 213 -13.16 -4.80 22.22
CA PHE A 213 -12.76 -4.66 23.63
C PHE A 213 -12.65 -6.03 24.32
N PRO A 214 -11.57 -6.26 25.08
CA PRO A 214 -10.44 -5.36 25.36
C PRO A 214 -9.28 -5.49 24.36
N LEU A 215 -9.25 -6.54 23.53
CA LEU A 215 -8.07 -7.02 22.81
C LEU A 215 -7.52 -5.99 21.81
N LEU A 216 -8.37 -5.41 20.95
CA LEU A 216 -7.92 -4.45 19.95
C LEU A 216 -7.37 -3.16 20.59
N TYR A 217 -7.96 -2.72 21.71
CA TYR A 217 -7.50 -1.56 22.47
C TYR A 217 -6.10 -1.77 23.03
N THR A 218 -5.88 -2.91 23.68
CA THR A 218 -4.58 -3.25 24.28
C THR A 218 -3.52 -3.52 23.20
N THR A 219 -3.90 -4.14 22.08
CA THR A 219 -3.00 -4.32 20.92
C THR A 219 -2.60 -2.99 20.31
N SER A 220 -3.53 -2.05 20.12
CA SER A 220 -3.25 -0.70 19.61
C SER A 220 -2.33 0.08 20.55
N MET A 221 -2.57 -0.03 21.88
CA MET A 221 -1.68 0.59 22.88
C MET A 221 -0.28 -0.03 22.86
N LEU A 222 -0.19 -1.35 22.74
CA LEU A 222 1.08 -2.06 22.60
C LEU A 222 1.84 -1.63 21.33
N CYS A 223 1.13 -1.46 20.20
CA CYS A 223 1.69 -0.92 18.97
C CYS A 223 2.27 0.49 19.22
N LYS A 224 1.53 1.36 19.91
CA LYS A 224 2.00 2.71 20.24
C LYS A 224 3.28 2.69 21.08
N VAL A 225 3.34 1.82 22.07
CA VAL A 225 4.53 1.70 22.95
C VAL A 225 5.73 1.12 22.20
N LYS A 226 5.51 0.11 21.35
CA LYS A 226 6.59 -0.62 20.68
C LYS A 226 7.08 0.05 19.39
N TYR A 227 6.15 0.59 18.59
CA TYR A 227 6.43 1.09 17.24
C TYR A 227 6.14 2.59 17.05
N GLY A 228 5.69 3.28 18.10
CA GLY A 228 5.50 4.74 18.07
C GLY A 228 4.19 5.24 17.45
N TRP A 229 3.31 4.33 16.96
CA TRP A 229 2.02 4.70 16.35
C TRP A 229 0.89 3.79 16.86
N SER A 230 -0.34 4.27 16.82
CA SER A 230 -1.54 3.53 17.20
C SER A 230 -2.44 3.28 16.00
N PHE A 231 -3.32 2.28 16.08
CA PHE A 231 -4.22 1.92 14.97
C PHE A 231 -5.17 3.06 14.59
N GLY A 232 -5.58 3.90 15.55
CA GLY A 232 -6.43 5.05 15.27
C GLY A 232 -5.70 6.25 14.64
N GLU A 233 -4.38 6.42 14.91
CA GLU A 233 -3.57 7.44 14.27
C GLU A 233 -3.30 7.12 12.80
N ALA A 234 -3.18 5.83 12.46
CA ALA A 234 -2.95 5.37 11.10
C ALA A 234 -4.27 5.42 10.30
N SER A 235 -4.66 6.63 9.89
CA SER A 235 -5.96 6.93 9.28
C SER A 235 -5.84 7.57 7.90
N PRO A 236 -5.92 6.77 6.82
CA PRO A 236 -6.14 7.29 5.47
C PRO A 236 -7.30 8.27 5.36
N LEU A 237 -8.40 8.03 6.10
CA LEU A 237 -9.56 8.93 6.13
C LEU A 237 -9.19 10.34 6.60
N GLU A 238 -8.36 10.48 7.64
CA GLU A 238 -7.91 11.79 8.11
C GLU A 238 -6.91 12.45 7.15
N GLN A 239 -6.17 11.67 6.40
CA GLN A 239 -5.21 12.16 5.43
C GLN A 239 -5.89 12.63 4.12
N VAL A 240 -6.85 11.89 3.59
CA VAL A 240 -7.55 12.32 2.35
C VAL A 240 -8.32 13.63 2.54
N LYS A 241 -8.76 13.97 3.74
CA LYS A 241 -9.38 15.29 4.07
C LYS A 241 -8.44 16.47 3.77
N LYS A 242 -7.13 16.24 3.85
CA LYS A 242 -6.09 17.26 3.60
C LYS A 242 -5.69 17.31 2.12
N CYS A 243 -5.95 16.24 1.36
CA CYS A 243 -5.53 16.10 -0.03
C CYS A 243 -6.25 17.08 -0.95
N ARG A 244 -5.49 17.93 -1.65
CA ARG A 244 -6.02 18.86 -2.68
C ARG A 244 -5.79 18.38 -4.11
N GLN A 245 -4.93 17.40 -4.28
CA GLN A 245 -4.57 16.85 -5.57
C GLN A 245 -5.65 15.88 -6.08
N PRO A 246 -5.77 15.65 -7.40
CA PRO A 246 -6.71 14.68 -7.94
C PRO A 246 -6.51 13.29 -7.36
N MET A 247 -7.62 12.55 -7.12
CA MET A 247 -7.59 11.18 -6.62
C MET A 247 -8.66 10.33 -7.30
N LEU A 248 -8.25 9.17 -7.81
CA LEU A 248 -9.14 8.12 -8.30
C LEU A 248 -9.25 7.03 -7.21
N PHE A 249 -10.48 6.71 -6.85
CA PHE A 249 -10.84 5.63 -5.94
C PHE A 249 -11.38 4.46 -6.73
N ILE A 250 -10.86 3.26 -6.47
CA ILE A 250 -11.30 2.00 -7.07
C ILE A 250 -11.59 1.01 -5.95
N HIS A 251 -12.69 0.26 -6.04
CA HIS A 251 -12.99 -0.77 -5.04
C HIS A 251 -13.94 -1.82 -5.61
N GLY A 252 -13.70 -3.09 -5.29
CA GLY A 252 -14.61 -4.18 -5.62
C GLY A 252 -15.84 -4.19 -4.70
N ASP A 253 -17.06 -4.36 -5.24
CA ASP A 253 -18.26 -4.43 -4.41
C ASP A 253 -18.44 -5.77 -3.68
N ASN A 254 -17.63 -6.78 -4.04
CA ASN A 254 -17.57 -8.09 -3.37
C ASN A 254 -16.29 -8.26 -2.52
N ASP A 255 -15.65 -7.17 -2.15
CA ASP A 255 -14.47 -7.19 -1.28
C ASP A 255 -14.89 -7.46 0.17
N HIS A 256 -14.50 -8.64 0.67
CA HIS A 256 -14.70 -9.09 2.06
C HIS A 256 -13.40 -9.06 2.88
N PHE A 257 -12.27 -8.68 2.28
CA PHE A 257 -11.02 -8.52 3.00
C PHE A 257 -10.89 -7.09 3.56
N VAL A 258 -11.00 -6.09 2.68
CA VAL A 258 -11.25 -4.69 3.04
C VAL A 258 -12.67 -4.35 2.61
N PRO A 259 -13.64 -4.29 3.53
CA PRO A 259 -15.05 -4.16 3.17
C PRO A 259 -15.33 -2.95 2.27
N SER A 260 -16.06 -3.18 1.18
CA SER A 260 -16.34 -2.18 0.15
C SER A 260 -17.01 -0.90 0.67
N TRP A 261 -17.67 -0.94 1.84
CA TRP A 261 -18.24 0.27 2.46
C TRP A 261 -17.17 1.30 2.82
N MET A 262 -15.90 0.90 3.01
CA MET A 262 -14.83 1.79 3.45
C MET A 262 -14.46 2.83 2.39
N VAL A 263 -14.66 2.56 1.11
CA VAL A 263 -14.35 3.53 0.05
C VAL A 263 -15.27 4.74 0.07
N HIS A 264 -16.54 4.58 0.51
CA HIS A 264 -17.50 5.68 0.47
C HIS A 264 -17.13 6.85 1.39
N PRO A 265 -16.87 6.65 2.70
CA PRO A 265 -16.41 7.76 3.55
C PRO A 265 -15.08 8.36 3.12
N LEU A 266 -14.17 7.56 2.52
CA LEU A 266 -12.91 8.06 1.96
C LEU A 266 -13.19 9.00 0.78
N TYR A 267 -14.01 8.56 -0.17
CA TYR A 267 -14.40 9.37 -1.31
C TYR A 267 -15.14 10.64 -0.88
N GLU A 268 -16.11 10.54 0.03
CA GLU A 268 -16.89 11.67 0.52
C GLU A 268 -15.99 12.72 1.20
N ALA A 269 -15.06 12.29 2.05
CA ALA A 269 -14.20 13.15 2.84
C ALA A 269 -13.13 13.89 2.01
N LYS A 270 -12.73 13.34 0.86
CA LYS A 270 -11.70 13.92 -0.01
C LYS A 270 -12.23 15.18 -0.71
N PRO A 271 -11.62 16.37 -0.49
CA PRO A 271 -12.00 17.61 -1.18
C PRO A 271 -11.43 17.69 -2.60
N GLY A 272 -12.05 18.53 -3.44
CA GLY A 272 -11.58 18.84 -4.80
C GLY A 272 -11.79 17.70 -5.79
N GLU A 273 -10.94 17.63 -6.83
CA GLU A 273 -11.08 16.68 -7.93
C GLU A 273 -10.95 15.23 -7.45
N LYS A 274 -11.97 14.43 -7.75
CA LYS A 274 -12.02 13.01 -7.38
C LYS A 274 -12.94 12.23 -8.31
N ALA A 275 -12.63 10.97 -8.49
CA ALA A 275 -13.48 10.01 -9.20
C ALA A 275 -13.61 8.72 -8.39
N LEU A 276 -14.72 8.03 -8.52
CA LEU A 276 -14.98 6.73 -7.89
C LEU A 276 -15.39 5.72 -8.96
N TRP A 277 -14.78 4.56 -8.91
CA TRP A 277 -15.18 3.42 -9.71
C TRP A 277 -15.35 2.19 -8.82
N ILE A 278 -16.59 1.70 -8.73
CA ILE A 278 -16.90 0.44 -8.05
C ILE A 278 -16.90 -0.66 -9.12
N THR A 279 -16.01 -1.65 -8.95
CA THR A 279 -15.93 -2.82 -9.83
C THR A 279 -16.89 -3.89 -9.36
N LYS A 280 -17.88 -4.20 -10.22
CA LYS A 280 -18.97 -5.09 -9.86
C LYS A 280 -18.52 -6.54 -9.77
N GLY A 281 -18.73 -7.18 -8.63
CA GLY A 281 -18.39 -8.59 -8.38
C GLY A 281 -16.93 -8.83 -8.04
N ALA A 282 -16.05 -7.84 -8.23
CA ALA A 282 -14.63 -7.99 -7.93
C ALA A 282 -14.40 -8.15 -6.42
N ALA A 283 -13.58 -9.12 -6.06
CA ALA A 283 -13.09 -9.33 -4.71
C ALA A 283 -11.88 -8.42 -4.40
N HIS A 284 -11.25 -8.64 -3.24
CA HIS A 284 -10.11 -7.83 -2.79
C HIS A 284 -8.93 -7.87 -3.77
N ALA A 285 -8.49 -6.70 -4.23
CA ALA A 285 -7.39 -6.52 -5.17
C ALA A 285 -7.58 -7.24 -6.53
N GLU A 286 -8.82 -7.54 -6.92
CA GLU A 286 -9.15 -8.22 -8.18
C GLU A 286 -9.73 -7.28 -9.25
N SER A 287 -9.88 -5.97 -8.95
CA SER A 287 -10.41 -4.99 -9.92
C SER A 287 -9.64 -4.99 -11.24
N TYR A 288 -8.30 -5.10 -11.19
CA TYR A 288 -7.47 -5.20 -12.39
C TYR A 288 -7.68 -6.53 -13.13
N ASP A 289 -7.75 -7.64 -12.41
CA ASP A 289 -7.85 -8.96 -13.03
C ASP A 289 -9.19 -9.17 -13.73
N ASP A 290 -10.28 -8.76 -13.06
CA ASP A 290 -11.65 -8.91 -13.59
C ASP A 290 -11.96 -7.91 -14.71
N TYR A 291 -11.35 -6.72 -14.67
CA TYR A 291 -11.67 -5.60 -15.59
C TYR A 291 -10.43 -5.03 -16.28
N ARG A 292 -9.47 -5.85 -16.63
CA ARG A 292 -8.14 -5.45 -17.10
C ARG A 292 -8.13 -4.35 -18.15
N GLU A 293 -8.94 -4.48 -19.21
CA GLU A 293 -8.99 -3.50 -20.30
C GLU A 293 -9.60 -2.18 -19.82
N GLU A 294 -10.74 -2.25 -19.11
CA GLU A 294 -11.42 -1.10 -18.57
C GLU A 294 -10.56 -0.39 -17.49
N TYR A 295 -9.94 -1.18 -16.60
CA TYR A 295 -9.03 -0.66 -15.58
C TYR A 295 -7.88 0.12 -16.24
N THR A 296 -7.22 -0.49 -17.21
CA THR A 296 -6.13 0.14 -17.96
C THR A 296 -6.60 1.43 -18.63
N GLN A 297 -7.75 1.41 -19.30
CA GLN A 297 -8.27 2.60 -20.00
C GLN A 297 -8.67 3.72 -19.02
N ARG A 298 -9.22 3.38 -17.85
CA ARG A 298 -9.55 4.36 -16.82
C ARG A 298 -8.31 5.03 -16.25
N ILE A 299 -7.25 4.26 -15.98
CA ILE A 299 -5.96 4.81 -15.55
C ILE A 299 -5.38 5.74 -16.62
N ILE A 300 -5.37 5.33 -17.89
CA ILE A 300 -4.88 6.16 -19.00
C ILE A 300 -5.67 7.48 -19.07
N ASN A 301 -6.99 7.43 -19.10
CA ASN A 301 -7.83 8.61 -19.15
C ASN A 301 -7.62 9.54 -17.97
N TYR A 302 -7.55 8.98 -16.76
CA TYR A 302 -7.32 9.74 -15.53
C TYR A 302 -5.95 10.45 -15.52
N CYS A 303 -4.92 9.85 -16.10
CA CYS A 303 -3.57 10.41 -16.13
C CYS A 303 -3.37 11.42 -17.29
N GLN A 304 -4.27 11.47 -18.28
CA GLN A 304 -4.17 12.38 -19.44
C GLN A 304 -4.82 13.75 -19.20
N ILE A 305 -5.66 13.86 -18.18
CA ILE A 305 -6.30 15.12 -17.77
C ILE A 305 -5.29 15.95 -16.97
#